data_d95503ea0827baf32453ad0481aaa582
#
_entry.id   d95503ea0827baf32453ad0481aaa582
#
_cell.length_a   1.000
_cell.length_b   1.000
_cell.length_c   1.000
_cell.angle_alpha   90.00
_cell.angle_beta   90.00
_cell.angle_gamma   90.00
#
_symmetry.space_group_name_H-M   'P 1'
#
loop_
_entity.id
_entity.type
_entity.pdbx_description
1 polymer ?
#
loop_
_entity_poly.entity_id
_entity_poly.type
_entity_poly.pdbx_seq_one_letter_code
_entity_poly.pdbx_strand_id
1 'polypeptide(L)'
;MDIKPEQSMEQTILEVAERLFLEKGFALTSTTEIAKKVGCNQALVHYYFRTKDNLFNTIFEQKFRMLFENMYASQNFGNISFSEKVRRAVESHFDLLTKNPKLPLLVATELSRLPENLKNLRNKLQTVPFELFTKLNNELQQEIIEGRARKIELMDIIITMVTLNAGLFMLLPIANGIMQLDEEQTKELLAHRREENVQVILNYIKP
;
A
#
# COMPACT_ATOMS: atom_id res chain seq x y z
N MET A 1 -7.90 -25.82 22.04
CA MET A 1 -7.25 -26.33 20.82
C MET A 1 -7.95 -25.65 19.66
N ASP A 2 -7.47 -24.43 19.34
CA ASP A 2 -8.10 -23.58 18.33
C ASP A 2 -7.78 -24.14 16.94
N ILE A 3 -8.82 -24.64 16.28
CA ILE A 3 -8.76 -25.10 14.88
C ILE A 3 -8.59 -23.83 14.03
N LYS A 4 -7.36 -23.53 13.55
CA LYS A 4 -7.17 -22.57 12.46
C LYS A 4 -8.08 -23.00 11.30
N PRO A 5 -8.88 -22.10 10.70
CA PRO A 5 -9.63 -22.44 9.50
C PRO A 5 -8.65 -22.96 8.44
N GLU A 6 -9.01 -24.06 7.80
CA GLU A 6 -8.23 -24.69 6.74
C GLU A 6 -8.02 -23.65 5.64
N GLN A 7 -6.79 -23.13 5.54
CA GLN A 7 -6.44 -22.09 4.59
C GLN A 7 -6.55 -22.71 3.18
N SER A 8 -7.29 -22.08 2.28
CA SER A 8 -7.41 -22.63 0.93
C SER A 8 -6.05 -22.70 0.26
N MET A 9 -5.84 -23.68 -0.61
CA MET A 9 -4.59 -23.86 -1.36
C MET A 9 -4.27 -22.59 -2.18
N GLU A 10 -5.29 -21.94 -2.72
CA GLU A 10 -5.18 -20.65 -3.41
C GLU A 10 -4.54 -19.58 -2.51
N GLN A 11 -5.05 -19.44 -1.28
CA GLN A 11 -4.52 -18.48 -0.32
C GLN A 11 -3.07 -18.79 0.09
N THR A 12 -2.73 -20.08 0.26
CA THR A 12 -1.37 -20.51 0.55
C THR A 12 -0.41 -20.16 -0.59
N ILE A 13 -0.84 -20.34 -1.85
CA ILE A 13 -0.05 -19.95 -3.04
C ILE A 13 0.18 -18.42 -3.05
N LEU A 14 -0.86 -17.61 -2.78
CA LEU A 14 -0.76 -16.15 -2.73
C LEU A 14 0.26 -15.69 -1.68
N GLU A 15 0.20 -16.21 -0.47
CA GLU A 15 1.12 -15.83 0.63
C GLU A 15 2.57 -16.22 0.35
N VAL A 16 2.79 -17.42 -0.17
CA VAL A 16 4.15 -17.86 -0.52
C VAL A 16 4.69 -17.05 -1.70
N ALA A 17 3.85 -16.78 -2.71
CA ALA A 17 4.24 -15.98 -3.86
C ALA A 17 4.55 -14.53 -3.44
N GLU A 18 3.71 -13.91 -2.61
CA GLU A 18 3.94 -12.59 -2.06
C GLU A 18 5.31 -12.51 -1.37
N ARG A 19 5.59 -13.43 -0.46
CA ARG A 19 6.86 -13.48 0.25
C ARG A 19 8.04 -13.56 -0.71
N LEU A 20 7.98 -14.45 -1.71
CA LEU A 20 9.05 -14.62 -2.69
C LEU A 20 9.22 -13.38 -3.58
N PHE A 21 8.13 -12.73 -4.00
CA PHE A 21 8.20 -11.48 -4.75
C PHE A 21 8.83 -10.34 -3.93
N LEU A 22 8.50 -10.25 -2.64
CA LEU A 22 9.09 -9.25 -1.74
C LEU A 22 10.56 -9.54 -1.40
N GLU A 23 10.96 -10.82 -1.34
CA GLU A 23 12.34 -11.22 -1.03
C GLU A 23 13.28 -11.05 -2.22
N LYS A 24 12.88 -11.51 -3.41
CA LYS A 24 13.74 -11.66 -4.59
C LYS A 24 13.36 -10.74 -5.77
N GLY A 25 12.20 -10.11 -5.69
CA GLY A 25 11.58 -9.42 -6.81
C GLY A 25 10.81 -10.35 -7.75
N PHE A 26 9.97 -9.75 -8.59
CA PHE A 26 9.14 -10.49 -9.54
C PHE A 26 9.99 -11.28 -10.56
N ALA A 27 11.04 -10.64 -11.13
CA ALA A 27 11.82 -11.24 -12.21
C ALA A 27 12.49 -12.57 -11.80
N LEU A 28 13.04 -12.63 -10.59
CA LEU A 28 13.80 -13.79 -10.09
C LEU A 28 12.92 -14.88 -9.45
N THR A 29 11.62 -14.65 -9.30
CA THR A 29 10.69 -15.63 -8.75
C THR A 29 10.03 -16.42 -9.88
N SER A 30 9.98 -17.77 -9.80
CA SER A 30 9.30 -18.63 -10.76
C SER A 30 8.09 -19.31 -10.15
N THR A 31 7.10 -19.66 -10.99
CA THR A 31 5.92 -20.47 -10.55
C THR A 31 6.31 -21.85 -10.09
N THR A 32 7.39 -22.41 -10.62
CA THR A 32 7.97 -23.70 -10.16
C THR A 32 8.52 -23.57 -8.73
N GLU A 33 9.22 -22.49 -8.43
CA GLU A 33 9.74 -22.23 -7.08
C GLU A 33 8.60 -22.01 -6.08
N ILE A 34 7.57 -21.26 -6.48
CA ILE A 34 6.36 -21.03 -5.65
C ILE A 34 5.72 -22.38 -5.34
N ALA A 35 5.46 -23.22 -6.35
CA ALA A 35 4.86 -24.54 -6.19
C ALA A 35 5.68 -25.40 -5.22
N LYS A 36 7.01 -25.44 -5.39
CA LYS A 36 7.92 -26.18 -4.49
C LYS A 36 7.84 -25.70 -3.04
N LYS A 37 7.77 -24.39 -2.82
CA LYS A 37 7.67 -23.79 -1.47
C LYS A 37 6.31 -24.03 -0.81
N VAL A 38 5.24 -24.08 -1.60
CA VAL A 38 3.87 -24.42 -1.17
C VAL A 38 3.74 -25.91 -0.87
N GLY A 39 4.56 -26.75 -1.48
CA GLY A 39 4.43 -28.22 -1.41
C GLY A 39 3.40 -28.77 -2.41
N CYS A 40 3.16 -28.08 -3.52
CA CYS A 40 2.25 -28.52 -4.58
C CYS A 40 2.97 -28.68 -5.93
N ASN A 41 2.27 -29.14 -6.95
CA ASN A 41 2.79 -29.17 -8.31
C ASN A 41 2.57 -27.82 -9.02
N GLN A 42 3.39 -27.52 -10.01
CA GLN A 42 3.28 -26.28 -10.79
C GLN A 42 1.94 -26.15 -11.55
N ALA A 43 1.36 -27.27 -11.95
CA ALA A 43 0.07 -27.29 -12.65
C ALA A 43 -1.04 -26.70 -11.77
N LEU A 44 -0.97 -26.88 -10.45
CA LEU A 44 -1.93 -26.31 -9.52
C LEU A 44 -1.81 -24.78 -9.43
N VAL A 45 -0.60 -24.25 -9.43
CA VAL A 45 -0.37 -22.78 -9.50
C VAL A 45 -0.94 -22.23 -10.81
N HIS A 46 -0.71 -22.90 -11.94
CA HIS A 46 -1.28 -22.53 -13.22
C HIS A 46 -2.81 -22.69 -13.28
N TYR A 47 -3.37 -23.65 -12.59
CA TYR A 47 -4.83 -23.83 -12.50
C TYR A 47 -5.50 -22.61 -11.85
N TYR A 48 -4.96 -22.12 -10.74
CA TYR A 48 -5.52 -20.97 -10.03
C TYR A 48 -5.25 -19.63 -10.72
N PHE A 49 -4.03 -19.42 -11.18
CA PHE A 49 -3.59 -18.07 -11.57
C PHE A 49 -3.22 -17.93 -13.05
N ARG A 50 -3.13 -19.02 -13.81
CA ARG A 50 -2.77 -19.05 -15.23
C ARG A 50 -1.35 -18.55 -15.53
N THR A 51 -0.99 -17.35 -15.09
CA THR A 51 0.33 -16.73 -15.32
C THR A 51 0.92 -16.18 -14.03
N LYS A 52 2.24 -15.97 -14.02
CA LYS A 52 2.93 -15.28 -12.91
C LYS A 52 2.46 -13.83 -12.77
N ASP A 53 2.15 -13.17 -13.87
CA ASP A 53 1.63 -11.80 -13.87
C ASP A 53 0.24 -11.71 -13.24
N ASN A 54 -0.66 -12.66 -13.54
CA ASN A 54 -1.97 -12.70 -12.89
C ASN A 54 -1.84 -12.97 -11.38
N LEU A 55 -0.94 -13.86 -10.97
CA LEU A 55 -0.67 -14.11 -9.55
C LEU A 55 -0.16 -12.84 -8.85
N PHE A 56 0.79 -12.15 -9.47
CA PHE A 56 1.29 -10.86 -8.96
C PHE A 56 0.18 -9.81 -8.87
N ASN A 57 -0.59 -9.65 -9.93
CA ASN A 57 -1.71 -8.69 -9.97
C ASN A 57 -2.75 -8.98 -8.88
N THR A 58 -3.06 -10.26 -8.63
CA THR A 58 -4.00 -10.66 -7.56
C THR A 58 -3.48 -10.24 -6.19
N ILE A 59 -2.19 -10.48 -5.88
CA ILE A 59 -1.56 -10.07 -4.63
C ILE A 59 -1.60 -8.53 -4.50
N PHE A 60 -1.21 -7.84 -5.56
CA PHE A 60 -1.19 -6.38 -5.58
C PHE A 60 -2.58 -5.78 -5.34
N GLU A 61 -3.61 -6.32 -5.99
CA GLU A 61 -5.00 -5.91 -5.81
C GLU A 61 -5.49 -6.11 -4.37
N GLN A 62 -5.14 -7.24 -3.75
CA GLN A 62 -5.49 -7.48 -2.34
C GLN A 62 -4.88 -6.41 -1.42
N LYS A 63 -3.59 -6.06 -1.62
CA LYS A 63 -2.92 -5.02 -0.83
C LYS A 63 -3.54 -3.63 -1.05
N PHE A 64 -3.83 -3.29 -2.29
CA PHE A 64 -4.51 -2.04 -2.62
C PHE A 64 -5.92 -1.98 -2.04
N ARG A 65 -6.69 -3.06 -2.16
CA ARG A 65 -8.03 -3.15 -1.57
C ARG A 65 -7.99 -2.95 -0.05
N MET A 66 -7.09 -3.65 0.64
CA MET A 66 -6.90 -3.49 2.09
C MET A 66 -6.59 -2.03 2.47
N LEU A 67 -5.75 -1.33 1.70
CA LEU A 67 -5.45 0.08 1.94
C LEU A 67 -6.72 0.93 1.81
N PHE A 68 -7.48 0.76 0.72
CA PHE A 68 -8.69 1.53 0.49
C PHE A 68 -9.81 1.16 1.47
N GLU A 69 -9.99 -0.11 1.81
CA GLU A 69 -10.97 -0.54 2.81
C GLU A 69 -10.67 0.06 4.18
N ASN A 70 -9.41 0.10 4.60
CA ASN A 70 -9.01 0.77 5.84
C ASN A 70 -9.28 2.28 5.79
N MET A 71 -8.99 2.93 4.66
CA MET A 71 -9.31 4.33 4.45
C MET A 71 -10.83 4.57 4.42
N TYR A 72 -11.60 3.67 3.78
CA TYR A 72 -13.06 3.76 3.70
C TYR A 72 -13.72 3.49 5.05
N ALA A 73 -13.27 2.49 5.79
CA ALA A 73 -13.75 2.19 7.13
C ALA A 73 -13.51 3.38 8.08
N SER A 74 -12.36 4.05 7.96
CA SER A 74 -12.06 5.25 8.75
C SER A 74 -12.98 6.45 8.42
N GLN A 75 -13.67 6.44 7.27
CA GLN A 75 -14.62 7.48 6.87
C GLN A 75 -16.05 7.26 7.38
N ASN A 76 -16.39 6.03 7.76
CA ASN A 76 -17.70 5.71 8.33
C ASN A 76 -17.81 6.05 9.83
N PHE A 77 -16.74 6.58 10.46
CA PHE A 77 -16.74 7.01 11.85
C PHE A 77 -17.33 8.42 12.04
N GLY A 78 -18.60 8.63 11.68
CA GLY A 78 -19.32 9.84 12.02
C GLY A 78 -18.72 11.16 11.45
N ASN A 79 -19.08 12.29 12.04
CA ASN A 79 -18.63 13.63 11.67
C ASN A 79 -17.18 13.92 12.13
N ILE A 80 -16.18 13.26 11.53
CA ILE A 80 -14.78 13.66 11.74
C ILE A 80 -14.37 14.73 10.72
N SER A 81 -13.49 15.64 11.14
CA SER A 81 -13.00 16.73 10.29
C SER A 81 -12.20 16.20 9.08
N PHE A 82 -12.10 17.03 8.02
CA PHE A 82 -11.26 16.71 6.87
C PHE A 82 -9.80 16.43 7.28
N SER A 83 -9.25 17.25 8.18
CA SER A 83 -7.89 17.06 8.69
C SER A 83 -7.70 15.73 9.39
N GLU A 84 -8.70 15.26 10.14
CA GLU A 84 -8.65 13.94 10.79
C GLU A 84 -8.73 12.80 9.77
N LYS A 85 -9.50 12.96 8.68
CA LYS A 85 -9.52 12.00 7.57
C LYS A 85 -8.16 11.91 6.89
N VAL A 86 -7.52 13.04 6.65
CA VAL A 86 -6.17 13.10 6.08
C VAL A 86 -5.16 12.43 7.02
N ARG A 87 -5.20 12.75 8.32
CA ARG A 87 -4.36 12.08 9.34
C ARG A 87 -4.46 10.57 9.22
N ARG A 88 -5.67 10.04 9.29
CA ARG A 88 -5.91 8.58 9.23
C ARG A 88 -5.46 7.96 7.91
N ALA A 89 -5.61 8.68 6.80
CA ALA A 89 -5.11 8.21 5.50
C ALA A 89 -3.58 8.07 5.50
N VAL A 90 -2.86 9.09 6.01
CA VAL A 90 -1.39 9.05 6.13
C VAL A 90 -0.94 7.91 7.02
N GLU A 91 -1.56 7.77 8.20
CA GLU A 91 -1.26 6.72 9.17
C GLU A 91 -1.53 5.32 8.63
N SER A 92 -2.70 5.09 8.03
CA SER A 92 -3.06 3.78 7.46
C SER A 92 -2.12 3.37 6.34
N HIS A 93 -1.74 4.32 5.48
CA HIS A 93 -0.76 4.07 4.42
C HIS A 93 0.63 3.77 5.02
N PHE A 94 1.06 4.51 6.04
CA PHE A 94 2.32 4.26 6.72
C PHE A 94 2.35 2.88 7.39
N ASP A 95 1.29 2.53 8.11
CA ASP A 95 1.16 1.25 8.82
C ASP A 95 1.14 0.05 7.86
N LEU A 96 0.52 0.21 6.67
CA LEU A 96 0.60 -0.78 5.61
C LEU A 96 2.04 -1.01 5.16
N LEU A 97 2.80 0.07 4.96
CA LEU A 97 4.20 -0.02 4.52
C LEU A 97 5.12 -0.54 5.63
N THR A 98 4.85 -0.23 6.89
CA THR A 98 5.57 -0.81 8.04
C THR A 98 5.44 -2.34 8.07
N LYS A 99 4.25 -2.86 7.76
CA LYS A 99 4.01 -4.31 7.64
C LYS A 99 4.60 -4.91 6.36
N ASN A 100 4.83 -4.09 5.33
CA ASN A 100 5.29 -4.51 4.01
C ASN A 100 6.40 -3.58 3.48
N PRO A 101 7.57 -3.51 4.15
CA PRO A 101 8.58 -2.47 3.87
C PRO A 101 9.18 -2.53 2.46
N LYS A 102 9.14 -3.69 1.81
CA LYS A 102 9.62 -3.87 0.43
C LYS A 102 8.55 -3.58 -0.64
N LEU A 103 7.30 -3.37 -0.24
CA LEU A 103 6.18 -3.13 -1.16
C LEU A 103 6.40 -1.90 -2.05
N PRO A 104 6.90 -0.73 -1.56
CA PRO A 104 7.12 0.43 -2.42
C PRO A 104 8.09 0.16 -3.56
N LEU A 105 9.20 -0.52 -3.27
CA LEU A 105 10.18 -0.88 -4.30
C LEU A 105 9.61 -1.87 -5.31
N LEU A 106 8.89 -2.89 -4.85
CA LEU A 106 8.24 -3.87 -5.72
C LEU A 106 7.23 -3.20 -6.65
N VAL A 107 6.40 -2.30 -6.11
CA VAL A 107 5.41 -1.54 -6.88
C VAL A 107 6.10 -0.65 -7.93
N ALA A 108 7.12 0.12 -7.53
CA ALA A 108 7.84 1.01 -8.43
C ALA A 108 8.52 0.25 -9.58
N THR A 109 9.12 -0.90 -9.30
CA THR A 109 9.82 -1.69 -10.33
C THR A 109 8.86 -2.41 -11.27
N GLU A 110 7.78 -2.99 -10.77
CA GLU A 110 6.92 -3.85 -11.58
C GLU A 110 5.82 -3.08 -12.32
N LEU A 111 5.26 -2.03 -11.73
CA LEU A 111 4.30 -1.18 -12.45
C LEU A 111 4.95 -0.36 -13.57
N SER A 112 6.24 -0.01 -13.42
CA SER A 112 6.99 0.71 -14.47
C SER A 112 7.34 -0.16 -15.67
N ARG A 113 7.37 -1.50 -15.53
CA ARG A 113 7.80 -2.42 -16.60
C ARG A 113 6.76 -2.69 -17.66
N LEU A 114 5.47 -2.68 -17.31
CA LEU A 114 4.39 -3.06 -18.21
C LEU A 114 3.25 -2.05 -18.14
N PRO A 115 3.07 -1.20 -19.18
CA PRO A 115 1.94 -0.26 -19.28
C PRO A 115 0.57 -0.94 -19.13
N GLU A 116 0.45 -2.22 -19.53
CA GLU A 116 -0.76 -3.01 -19.37
C GLU A 116 -1.10 -3.30 -17.90
N ASN A 117 -0.11 -3.47 -17.03
CA ASN A 117 -0.34 -3.66 -15.60
C ASN A 117 -0.99 -2.42 -14.98
N LEU A 118 -0.56 -1.22 -15.38
CA LEU A 118 -1.19 0.04 -14.97
C LEU A 118 -2.62 0.16 -15.50
N LYS A 119 -2.87 -0.25 -16.75
CA LYS A 119 -4.21 -0.24 -17.35
C LYS A 119 -5.14 -1.23 -16.65
N ASN A 120 -4.67 -2.44 -16.36
CA ASN A 120 -5.42 -3.45 -15.63
C ASN A 120 -5.73 -2.99 -14.21
N LEU A 121 -4.74 -2.44 -13.50
CA LEU A 121 -4.91 -1.84 -12.19
C LEU A 121 -5.95 -0.71 -12.21
N ARG A 122 -5.82 0.22 -13.16
CA ARG A 122 -6.78 1.31 -13.35
C ARG A 122 -8.21 0.79 -13.53
N ASN A 123 -8.41 -0.19 -14.42
CA ASN A 123 -9.74 -0.75 -14.70
C ASN A 123 -10.36 -1.42 -13.45
N LYS A 124 -9.56 -2.05 -12.62
CA LYS A 124 -10.00 -2.74 -11.40
C LYS A 124 -10.21 -1.79 -10.21
N LEU A 125 -9.47 -0.68 -10.18
CA LEU A 125 -9.63 0.36 -9.16
C LEU A 125 -10.74 1.37 -9.47
N GLN A 126 -11.40 1.28 -10.63
CA GLN A 126 -12.38 2.28 -11.07
C GLN A 126 -13.64 2.39 -10.19
N THR A 127 -13.99 1.36 -9.43
CA THR A 127 -15.28 1.35 -8.70
C THR A 127 -15.19 1.89 -7.28
N VAL A 128 -14.17 1.55 -6.51
CA VAL A 128 -14.06 1.95 -5.09
C VAL A 128 -13.30 3.28 -4.90
N PRO A 129 -12.17 3.54 -5.57
CA PRO A 129 -11.43 4.79 -5.39
C PRO A 129 -12.15 6.02 -5.90
N PHE A 130 -13.00 5.90 -6.94
CA PHE A 130 -13.63 7.05 -7.58
C PHE A 130 -14.66 7.74 -6.67
N GLU A 131 -15.53 6.99 -6.00
CA GLU A 131 -16.52 7.56 -5.08
C GLU A 131 -15.85 8.21 -3.87
N LEU A 132 -14.84 7.52 -3.31
CA LEU A 132 -14.06 8.05 -2.19
C LEU A 132 -13.31 9.32 -2.58
N PHE A 133 -12.66 9.30 -3.75
CA PHE A 133 -11.94 10.47 -4.28
C PHE A 133 -12.89 11.65 -4.48
N THR A 134 -14.05 11.43 -5.09
CA THR A 134 -15.05 12.48 -5.34
C THR A 134 -15.55 13.07 -4.01
N LYS A 135 -15.85 12.23 -3.02
CA LYS A 135 -16.29 12.67 -1.69
C LYS A 135 -15.23 13.52 -1.00
N LEU A 136 -13.98 13.02 -0.94
CA LEU A 136 -12.87 13.75 -0.32
C LEU A 136 -12.56 15.07 -1.05
N ASN A 137 -12.64 15.06 -2.38
CA ASN A 137 -12.43 16.27 -3.15
C ASN A 137 -13.51 17.34 -2.86
N ASN A 138 -14.77 16.94 -2.78
CA ASN A 138 -15.86 17.86 -2.42
C ASN A 138 -15.68 18.43 -1.00
N GLU A 139 -15.25 17.60 -0.04
CA GLU A 139 -14.94 18.07 1.31
C GLU A 139 -13.76 19.05 1.30
N LEU A 140 -12.69 18.77 0.55
CA LEU A 140 -11.56 19.69 0.40
C LEU A 140 -11.99 21.04 -0.19
N GLN A 141 -12.83 21.03 -1.23
CA GLN A 141 -13.34 22.27 -1.82
C GLN A 141 -14.14 23.09 -0.77
N GLN A 142 -14.90 22.43 0.10
CA GLN A 142 -15.61 23.11 1.17
C GLN A 142 -14.63 23.72 2.20
N GLU A 143 -13.58 23.00 2.60
CA GLU A 143 -12.53 23.50 3.49
C GLU A 143 -11.81 24.74 2.89
N ILE A 144 -11.58 24.74 1.57
CA ILE A 144 -10.98 25.88 0.86
C ILE A 144 -11.92 27.08 0.86
N ILE A 145 -13.21 26.89 0.54
CA ILE A 145 -14.22 27.96 0.54
C ILE A 145 -14.36 28.61 1.92
N GLU A 146 -14.31 27.80 2.97
CA GLU A 146 -14.41 28.26 4.36
C GLU A 146 -13.08 28.79 4.94
N GLY A 147 -12.00 28.82 4.16
CA GLY A 147 -10.70 29.35 4.57
C GLY A 147 -9.95 28.47 5.57
N ARG A 148 -10.33 27.19 5.72
CA ARG A 148 -9.64 26.21 6.58
C ARG A 148 -8.55 25.43 5.85
N ALA A 149 -8.55 25.46 4.53
CA ALA A 149 -7.48 24.92 3.70
C ALA A 149 -7.03 25.93 2.66
N ARG A 150 -5.74 25.90 2.31
CA ARG A 150 -5.24 26.68 1.17
C ARG A 150 -5.77 26.13 -0.15
N LYS A 151 -5.70 26.91 -1.21
CA LYS A 151 -6.01 26.43 -2.56
C LYS A 151 -5.01 25.34 -2.97
N ILE A 152 -5.48 24.10 -3.09
CA ILE A 152 -4.69 22.90 -3.38
C ILE A 152 -5.59 21.86 -4.02
N GLU A 153 -5.02 20.99 -4.83
CA GLU A 153 -5.73 19.84 -5.41
C GLU A 153 -5.61 18.59 -4.51
N LEU A 154 -6.67 17.79 -4.44
CA LEU A 154 -6.64 16.53 -3.67
C LEU A 154 -5.53 15.59 -4.16
N MET A 155 -5.24 15.59 -5.46
CA MET A 155 -4.19 14.77 -6.05
C MET A 155 -2.79 15.16 -5.52
N ASP A 156 -2.53 16.45 -5.29
CA ASP A 156 -1.26 16.92 -4.71
C ASP A 156 -1.06 16.39 -3.29
N ILE A 157 -2.14 16.37 -2.49
CA ILE A 157 -2.12 15.79 -1.14
C ILE A 157 -1.79 14.29 -1.20
N ILE A 158 -2.46 13.55 -2.10
CA ILE A 158 -2.26 12.11 -2.27
C ILE A 158 -0.82 11.81 -2.72
N ILE A 159 -0.32 12.51 -3.76
CA ILE A 159 1.04 12.30 -4.27
C ILE A 159 2.06 12.61 -3.18
N THR A 160 1.89 13.71 -2.45
CA THR A 160 2.80 14.10 -1.36
C THR A 160 2.80 13.05 -0.26
N MET A 161 1.64 12.57 0.17
CA MET A 161 1.50 11.50 1.17
C MET A 161 2.21 10.20 0.73
N VAL A 162 1.91 9.76 -0.49
CA VAL A 162 2.50 8.51 -1.04
C VAL A 162 4.00 8.65 -1.14
N THR A 163 4.51 9.78 -1.65
CA THR A 163 5.94 10.02 -1.82
C THR A 163 6.68 10.07 -0.48
N LEU A 164 6.13 10.78 0.52
CA LEU A 164 6.74 10.84 1.86
C LEU A 164 6.80 9.47 2.52
N ASN A 165 5.70 8.74 2.52
CA ASN A 165 5.65 7.44 3.16
C ASN A 165 6.49 6.40 2.40
N ALA A 166 6.25 6.21 1.09
CA ALA A 166 6.95 5.20 0.30
C ALA A 166 8.45 5.50 0.18
N GLY A 167 8.84 6.76 0.01
CA GLY A 167 10.23 7.18 -0.08
C GLY A 167 11.05 6.80 1.15
N LEU A 168 10.47 6.94 2.34
CA LEU A 168 11.11 6.50 3.57
C LEU A 168 11.48 5.01 3.51
N PHE A 169 10.51 4.13 3.18
CA PHE A 169 10.74 2.68 3.15
C PHE A 169 11.69 2.24 2.05
N MET A 170 11.76 2.98 0.94
CA MET A 170 12.77 2.74 -0.12
C MET A 170 14.19 3.11 0.35
N LEU A 171 14.32 4.14 1.17
CA LEU A 171 15.61 4.62 1.67
C LEU A 171 16.04 3.98 3.00
N LEU A 172 15.11 3.38 3.74
CA LEU A 172 15.35 2.81 5.07
C LEU A 172 16.51 1.80 5.14
N PRO A 173 16.67 0.86 4.16
CA PRO A 173 17.82 -0.05 4.17
C PRO A 173 19.17 0.69 4.04
N ILE A 174 19.19 1.78 3.26
CA ILE A 174 20.38 2.62 3.07
C ILE A 174 20.66 3.40 4.36
N ALA A 175 19.63 4.02 4.94
CA ALA A 175 19.74 4.76 6.19
C ALA A 175 20.24 3.85 7.33
N ASN A 176 19.65 2.67 7.49
CA ASN A 176 20.08 1.69 8.49
C ASN A 176 21.55 1.27 8.30
N GLY A 177 21.97 1.03 7.04
CA GLY A 177 23.34 0.65 6.72
C GLY A 177 24.36 1.77 7.00
N ILE A 178 24.02 3.02 6.68
CA ILE A 178 24.91 4.18 6.91
C ILE A 178 24.96 4.56 8.39
N MET A 179 23.79 4.62 9.06
CA MET A 179 23.67 5.05 10.44
C MET A 179 23.88 3.91 11.45
N GLN A 180 24.03 2.66 10.97
CA GLN A 180 24.20 1.45 11.78
C GLN A 180 23.10 1.30 12.84
N LEU A 181 21.84 1.62 12.45
CA LEU A 181 20.70 1.52 13.36
C LEU A 181 20.41 0.06 13.70
N ASP A 182 20.22 -0.21 14.98
CA ASP A 182 19.69 -1.48 15.45
C ASP A 182 18.17 -1.57 15.26
N GLU A 183 17.58 -2.68 15.68
CA GLU A 183 16.15 -2.94 15.48
C GLU A 183 15.26 -1.96 16.30
N GLU A 184 15.68 -1.59 17.52
CA GLU A 184 14.94 -0.69 18.39
C GLU A 184 15.01 0.75 17.84
N GLN A 185 16.19 1.22 17.48
CA GLN A 185 16.40 2.52 16.85
C GLN A 185 15.64 2.66 15.53
N THR A 186 15.56 1.57 14.74
CA THR A 186 14.74 1.54 13.52
C THR A 186 13.25 1.70 13.85
N LYS A 187 12.74 1.04 14.89
CA LYS A 187 11.34 1.19 15.33
C LYS A 187 11.05 2.61 15.84
N GLU A 188 11.94 3.18 16.63
CA GLU A 188 11.81 4.56 17.09
C GLU A 188 11.79 5.56 15.93
N LEU A 189 12.69 5.39 14.95
CA LEU A 189 12.72 6.20 13.72
C LEU A 189 11.39 6.10 12.97
N LEU A 190 10.85 4.90 12.80
CA LEU A 190 9.58 4.70 12.09
C LEU A 190 8.40 5.34 12.84
N ALA A 191 8.35 5.18 14.17
CA ALA A 191 7.31 5.80 14.99
C ALA A 191 7.36 7.34 14.92
N HIS A 192 8.56 7.92 15.04
CA HIS A 192 8.78 9.35 14.87
C HIS A 192 8.37 9.83 13.47
N ARG A 193 8.84 9.16 12.43
CA ARG A 193 8.52 9.53 11.03
C ARG A 193 7.03 9.41 10.69
N ARG A 194 6.33 8.46 11.29
CA ARG A 194 4.88 8.33 11.15
C ARG A 194 4.14 9.60 11.56
N GLU A 195 4.46 10.13 12.75
CA GLU A 195 3.86 11.36 13.24
C GLU A 195 4.33 12.59 12.44
N GLU A 196 5.63 12.70 12.15
CA GLU A 196 6.17 13.79 11.33
C GLU A 196 5.53 13.85 9.94
N ASN A 197 5.34 12.71 9.26
CA ASN A 197 4.69 12.70 7.95
C ASN A 197 3.23 13.19 8.03
N VAL A 198 2.52 12.86 9.10
CA VAL A 198 1.19 13.40 9.39
C VAL A 198 1.26 14.93 9.53
N GLN A 199 2.18 15.45 10.34
CA GLN A 199 2.31 16.88 10.57
C GLN A 199 2.70 17.63 9.29
N VAL A 200 3.61 17.08 8.49
CA VAL A 200 4.00 17.66 7.20
C VAL A 200 2.79 17.81 6.28
N ILE A 201 1.97 16.76 6.13
CA ILE A 201 0.79 16.79 5.27
C ILE A 201 -0.27 17.74 5.81
N LEU A 202 -0.54 17.74 7.12
CA LEU A 202 -1.51 18.66 7.72
C LEU A 202 -1.06 20.11 7.59
N ASN A 203 0.22 20.41 7.75
CA ASN A 203 0.76 21.76 7.54
C ASN A 203 0.76 22.15 6.06
N TYR A 204 0.93 21.21 5.14
CA TYR A 204 0.85 21.45 3.69
C TYR A 204 -0.54 21.90 3.24
N ILE A 205 -1.58 21.48 3.97
CA ILE A 205 -2.99 21.82 3.67
C ILE A 205 -3.40 23.15 4.29
N LYS A 206 -2.80 23.57 5.40
CA LYS A 206 -3.17 24.80 6.12
C LYS A 206 -3.12 26.05 5.23
N PRO A 207 -3.99 27.03 5.49
CA PRO A 207 -3.98 28.34 4.83
C PRO A 207 -2.64 29.05 4.92
#